data_426902e0210f473a0e38ce0aef3963db
#
_entry.id   426902e0210f473a0e38ce0aef3963db
#
_cell.length_a   1.000
_cell.length_b   1.000
_cell.length_c   1.000
_cell.angle_alpha   90.00
_cell.angle_beta   90.00
_cell.angle_gamma   90.00
#
_symmetry.space_group_name_H-M   'P 1'
#
loop_
_entity.id
_entity.type
_entity.pdbx_description
1 polymer ?
#
loop_
_entity_poly.entity_id
_entity_poly.type
_entity_poly.pdbx_seq_one_letter_code
_entity_poly.pdbx_strand_id
1 'polypeptide(L)'
;MFAYKDWIKNNEELEELIESLKRNIIVMDDDSGTQHSYGIVVMSDANMQTKRAQLYYEQLRHDERNSIIFTGHIAKGSFAEKVLKERVGKECRVKRVPYKVHQSIRDVKEMLNTLSPEHTVLVHALKEDTDRLQKKLSTAGYENVYSLTMERIEVI
;
A
#
# COMPACT_ATOMS: atom_id res chain seq x y z
N MET A 1 -17.84 12.11 3.74
CA MET A 1 -18.79 11.29 4.52
C MET A 1 -18.61 9.84 4.07
N PHE A 2 -18.31 8.92 5.01
CA PHE A 2 -18.08 7.53 4.67
C PHE A 2 -19.39 6.82 4.39
N ALA A 3 -19.54 6.29 3.18
CA ALA A 3 -20.72 5.52 2.80
C ALA A 3 -20.82 4.16 3.54
N TYR A 4 -19.77 3.76 4.24
CA TYR A 4 -19.61 2.43 4.85
C TYR A 4 -19.22 2.49 6.33
N LYS A 5 -19.77 3.44 7.09
CA LYS A 5 -19.50 3.62 8.52
C LYS A 5 -19.61 2.33 9.32
N ASP A 6 -20.66 1.56 9.07
CA ASP A 6 -20.99 0.34 9.81
C ASP A 6 -19.98 -0.80 9.62
N TRP A 7 -19.08 -0.65 8.64
CA TRP A 7 -18.04 -1.64 8.33
C TRP A 7 -16.69 -1.32 8.97
N ILE A 8 -16.58 -0.16 9.62
CA ILE A 8 -15.34 0.32 10.20
C ILE A 8 -15.39 0.10 11.71
N LYS A 9 -14.44 -0.69 12.20
CA LYS A 9 -14.21 -0.83 13.64
C LYS A 9 -13.62 0.46 14.18
N ASN A 10 -14.12 0.94 15.34
CA ASN A 10 -13.71 2.20 15.97
C ASN A 10 -14.01 3.45 15.11
N ASN A 11 -15.20 3.55 14.62
CA ASN A 11 -15.64 4.60 13.71
C ASN A 11 -15.48 6.02 14.28
N GLU A 12 -15.74 6.23 15.58
CA GLU A 12 -15.60 7.52 16.25
C GLU A 12 -14.14 7.99 16.28
N GLU A 13 -13.21 7.11 16.66
CA GLU A 13 -11.77 7.40 16.66
C GLU A 13 -11.24 7.74 15.25
N LEU A 14 -11.75 7.06 14.23
CA LEU A 14 -11.41 7.36 12.85
C LEU A 14 -11.95 8.70 12.38
N GLU A 15 -13.18 9.07 12.76
CA GLU A 15 -13.76 10.37 12.46
C GLU A 15 -12.96 11.52 13.11
N GLU A 16 -12.62 11.39 14.39
CA GLU A 16 -11.77 12.36 15.08
C GLU A 16 -10.39 12.51 14.42
N LEU A 17 -9.76 11.40 14.05
CA LEU A 17 -8.48 11.42 13.34
C LEU A 17 -8.60 12.13 11.99
N ILE A 18 -9.63 11.86 11.22
CA ILE A 18 -9.87 12.49 9.92
C ILE A 18 -10.13 14.00 10.07
N GLU A 19 -10.93 14.42 11.03
CA GLU A 19 -11.16 15.84 11.28
C GLU A 19 -9.89 16.53 11.75
N SER A 20 -9.05 15.88 12.54
CA SER A 20 -7.72 16.38 12.91
C SER A 20 -6.81 16.51 11.69
N LEU A 21 -6.80 15.50 10.80
CA LEU A 21 -6.02 15.53 9.56
C LEU A 21 -6.49 16.65 8.63
N LYS A 22 -7.81 16.82 8.43
CA LYS A 22 -8.36 17.87 7.56
C LYS A 22 -7.95 19.29 7.99
N ARG A 23 -7.81 19.52 9.29
CA ARG A 23 -7.35 20.82 9.82
C ARG A 23 -5.87 21.11 9.53
N ASN A 24 -5.07 20.06 9.30
CA ASN A 24 -3.62 20.14 9.15
C ASN A 24 -3.14 19.77 7.74
N ILE A 25 -4.04 19.37 6.85
CA ILE A 25 -3.70 18.98 5.47
C ILE A 25 -4.11 20.10 4.51
N ILE A 26 -3.16 20.54 3.71
CA ILE A 26 -3.41 21.37 2.54
C ILE A 26 -3.43 20.44 1.34
N VAL A 27 -4.58 20.35 0.67
CA VAL A 27 -4.69 19.64 -0.61
C VAL A 27 -4.16 20.56 -1.69
N MET A 28 -3.12 20.12 -2.38
CA MET A 28 -2.48 20.88 -3.45
C MET A 28 -2.96 20.35 -4.79
N ASP A 29 -3.79 21.15 -5.48
CA ASP A 29 -4.40 20.77 -6.77
C ASP A 29 -3.56 21.15 -7.98
N ASP A 30 -2.51 21.93 -7.83
CA ASP A 30 -1.74 22.44 -8.94
C ASP A 30 -0.30 21.91 -9.03
N ASP A 31 0.27 21.99 -10.22
CA ASP A 31 1.66 21.62 -10.52
C ASP A 31 2.65 22.75 -10.18
N SER A 32 2.22 23.78 -9.47
CA SER A 32 2.97 25.01 -9.25
C SER A 32 4.18 24.87 -8.34
N GLY A 33 4.48 23.66 -7.84
CA GLY A 33 5.74 23.39 -7.12
C GLY A 33 6.05 24.41 -5.99
N THR A 34 5.03 24.87 -5.28
CA THR A 34 5.20 25.86 -4.20
C THR A 34 6.08 25.25 -3.11
N GLN A 35 7.17 25.93 -2.87
CA GLN A 35 8.14 25.59 -1.84
C GLN A 35 7.50 25.82 -0.46
N HIS A 36 7.00 24.75 0.16
CA HIS A 36 6.57 24.82 1.56
C HIS A 36 7.80 24.66 2.45
N SER A 37 8.09 25.66 3.24
CA SER A 37 9.28 25.70 4.09
C SER A 37 9.24 24.69 5.24
N TYR A 38 8.04 24.24 5.65
CA TYR A 38 7.88 23.31 6.78
C TYR A 38 6.62 22.46 6.58
N GLY A 39 6.68 21.19 6.95
CA GLY A 39 5.50 20.34 6.97
C GLY A 39 5.74 18.90 6.52
N ILE A 40 4.66 18.19 6.36
CA ILE A 40 4.63 16.82 5.86
C ILE A 40 3.92 16.84 4.51
N VAL A 41 4.58 16.35 3.48
CA VAL A 41 3.98 16.13 2.16
C VAL A 41 3.61 14.66 2.03
N VAL A 42 2.34 14.38 1.76
CA VAL A 42 1.84 13.02 1.55
C VAL A 42 1.46 12.87 0.07
N MET A 43 1.97 11.83 -0.58
CA MET A 43 1.73 11.56 -1.98
C MET A 43 1.29 10.11 -2.19
N SER A 44 0.30 9.91 -3.05
CA SER A 44 -0.21 8.56 -3.40
C SER A 44 0.65 7.81 -4.42
N ASP A 45 1.77 8.39 -4.88
CA ASP A 45 2.69 7.82 -5.87
C ASP A 45 3.87 7.11 -5.18
N ALA A 46 3.66 5.90 -4.71
CA ALA A 46 4.68 5.11 -4.03
C ALA A 46 5.90 4.79 -4.91
N ASN A 47 5.76 4.81 -6.22
CA ASN A 47 6.82 4.53 -7.19
C ASN A 47 7.54 5.76 -7.71
N MET A 48 7.07 6.96 -7.34
CA MET A 48 7.59 8.26 -7.79
C MET A 48 7.65 8.39 -9.32
N GLN A 49 6.61 7.93 -9.99
CA GLN A 49 6.53 7.99 -11.46
C GLN A 49 6.03 9.33 -11.97
N THR A 50 5.32 10.07 -11.15
CA THR A 50 4.82 11.40 -11.51
C THR A 50 5.94 12.43 -11.48
N LYS A 51 5.88 13.40 -12.39
CA LYS A 51 6.80 14.53 -12.43
C LYS A 51 6.80 15.30 -11.09
N ARG A 52 5.64 15.44 -10.46
CA ARG A 52 5.49 16.10 -9.15
C ARG A 52 6.31 15.39 -8.07
N ALA A 53 6.22 14.07 -7.95
CA ALA A 53 6.99 13.31 -6.96
C ALA A 53 8.49 13.47 -7.15
N GLN A 54 8.95 13.48 -8.40
CA GLN A 54 10.36 13.68 -8.74
C GLN A 54 10.84 15.10 -8.43
N LEU A 55 10.02 16.12 -8.69
CA LEU A 55 10.33 17.51 -8.33
C LEU A 55 10.47 17.68 -6.80
N TYR A 56 9.55 17.12 -6.01
CA TYR A 56 9.69 17.13 -4.55
C TYR A 56 10.95 16.42 -4.08
N TYR A 57 11.30 15.30 -4.69
CA TYR A 57 12.55 14.62 -4.38
C TYR A 57 13.75 15.53 -4.62
N GLU A 58 13.86 16.17 -5.80
CA GLU A 58 14.97 17.07 -6.12
C GLU A 58 15.05 18.26 -5.16
N GLN A 59 13.92 18.79 -4.69
CA GLN A 59 13.92 19.87 -3.69
C GLN A 59 14.35 19.41 -2.30
N LEU A 60 14.01 18.18 -1.91
CA LEU A 60 14.23 17.67 -0.56
C LEU A 60 15.58 17.00 -0.38
N ARG A 61 16.18 16.46 -1.44
CA ARG A 61 17.34 15.56 -1.37
C ARG A 61 18.62 16.19 -0.83
N HIS A 62 18.77 17.51 -0.91
CA HIS A 62 19.96 18.24 -0.55
C HIS A 62 20.00 18.80 0.89
N ASP A 63 19.02 18.47 1.70
CA ASP A 63 18.94 18.93 3.10
C ASP A 63 18.82 17.73 4.05
N GLU A 64 19.81 17.57 4.94
CA GLU A 64 19.87 16.47 5.91
C GLU A 64 18.72 16.47 6.94
N ARG A 65 18.04 17.61 7.12
CA ARG A 65 16.88 17.75 7.98
C ARG A 65 15.65 17.09 7.40
N ASN A 66 15.63 16.91 6.07
CA ASN A 66 14.53 16.28 5.37
C ASN A 66 14.54 14.75 5.51
N SER A 67 13.38 14.17 5.41
CA SER A 67 13.19 12.71 5.40
C SER A 67 12.18 12.30 4.35
N ILE A 68 12.50 11.29 3.56
CA ILE A 68 11.61 10.67 2.60
C ILE A 68 11.28 9.27 3.12
N ILE A 69 9.98 9.00 3.33
CA ILE A 69 9.50 7.74 3.87
C ILE A 69 8.61 7.06 2.83
N PHE A 70 9.03 5.90 2.38
CA PHE A 70 8.23 5.05 1.52
C PHE A 70 7.44 4.06 2.35
N THR A 71 6.11 4.12 2.26
CA THR A 71 5.20 3.23 3.01
C THR A 71 4.56 2.15 2.13
N GLY A 72 4.48 2.38 0.82
CA GLY A 72 3.83 1.50 -0.14
C GLY A 72 4.73 0.42 -0.75
N HIS A 73 4.15 -0.30 -1.70
CA HIS A 73 4.89 -1.22 -2.55
C HIS A 73 5.77 -0.44 -3.53
N ILE A 74 7.03 -0.81 -3.63
CA ILE A 74 7.98 -0.23 -4.57
C ILE A 74 8.29 -1.25 -5.64
N ALA A 75 7.92 -0.93 -6.87
CA ALA A 75 8.15 -1.79 -8.02
C ALA A 75 9.63 -1.77 -8.42
N LYS A 76 10.11 -2.92 -8.87
CA LYS A 76 11.46 -3.06 -9.42
C LYS A 76 11.62 -2.16 -10.67
N GLY A 77 12.72 -1.42 -10.75
CA GLY A 77 12.99 -0.48 -11.83
C GLY A 77 12.32 0.89 -11.70
N SER A 78 11.49 1.11 -10.65
CA SER A 78 10.86 2.41 -10.40
C SER A 78 11.87 3.48 -9.96
N PHE A 79 11.48 4.75 -10.08
CA PHE A 79 12.30 5.85 -9.58
C PHE A 79 12.49 5.76 -8.06
N ALA A 80 11.46 5.37 -7.32
CA ALA A 80 11.54 5.14 -5.88
C ALA A 80 12.58 4.06 -5.51
N GLU A 81 12.69 2.98 -6.31
CA GLU A 81 13.72 1.97 -6.09
C GLU A 81 15.12 2.56 -6.28
N LYS A 82 15.33 3.41 -7.29
CA LYS A 82 16.60 4.12 -7.51
C LYS A 82 16.93 4.99 -6.31
N VAL A 83 16.00 5.81 -5.85
CA VAL A 83 16.15 6.70 -4.68
C VAL A 83 16.55 5.91 -3.42
N LEU A 84 15.98 4.73 -3.19
CA LEU A 84 16.35 3.87 -2.07
C LEU A 84 17.77 3.30 -2.18
N LYS A 85 18.22 2.99 -3.38
CA LYS A 85 19.53 2.37 -3.63
C LYS A 85 20.66 3.40 -3.74
N GLU A 86 20.37 4.62 -4.16
CA GLU A 86 21.35 5.68 -4.28
C GLU A 86 21.89 6.08 -2.91
N ARG A 87 23.22 6.04 -2.77
CA ARG A 87 23.94 6.50 -1.58
C ARG A 87 24.63 7.84 -1.78
N VAL A 88 24.77 8.27 -3.02
CA VAL A 88 25.51 9.47 -3.41
C VAL A 88 24.57 10.51 -3.98
N GLY A 89 24.82 11.77 -3.69
CA GLY A 89 24.04 12.89 -4.24
C GLY A 89 22.72 13.18 -3.52
N LYS A 90 22.51 12.60 -2.34
CA LYS A 90 21.44 12.97 -1.42
C LYS A 90 21.94 13.11 0.00
N GLU A 91 21.49 14.13 0.69
CA GLU A 91 21.81 14.39 2.09
C GLU A 91 20.62 14.01 2.99
N CYS A 92 19.40 14.11 2.46
CA CYS A 92 18.18 13.75 3.16
C CYS A 92 18.16 12.27 3.57
N ARG A 93 17.50 11.98 4.66
CA ARG A 93 17.26 10.61 5.11
C ARG A 93 16.20 9.95 4.25
N VAL A 94 16.49 8.75 3.72
CA VAL A 94 15.52 7.96 2.98
C VAL A 94 15.29 6.64 3.70
N LYS A 95 14.03 6.34 4.02
CA LYS A 95 13.64 5.15 4.77
C LYS A 95 12.46 4.46 4.11
N ARG A 96 12.46 3.14 4.13
CA ARG A 96 11.28 2.35 3.80
C ARG A 96 10.67 1.82 5.10
N VAL A 97 9.39 2.15 5.31
CA VAL A 97 8.56 1.62 6.40
C VAL A 97 7.38 0.91 5.73
N PRO A 98 7.50 -0.40 5.46
CA PRO A 98 6.47 -1.11 4.73
C PRO A 98 5.17 -1.11 5.53
N TYR A 99 4.11 -0.63 4.93
CA TYR A 99 2.75 -0.78 5.42
C TYR A 99 2.10 -1.97 4.71
N LYS A 100 1.50 -2.85 5.50
CA LYS A 100 0.89 -4.06 4.98
C LYS A 100 -0.49 -3.74 4.40
N VAL A 101 -0.59 -3.74 3.08
CA VAL A 101 -1.86 -3.56 2.35
C VAL A 101 -2.45 -4.85 1.80
N HIS A 102 -1.63 -5.90 1.68
CA HIS A 102 -2.05 -7.22 1.19
C HIS A 102 -1.93 -8.27 2.30
N GLN A 103 -2.82 -9.24 2.26
CA GLN A 103 -2.82 -10.35 3.20
C GLN A 103 -1.59 -11.25 2.98
N SER A 104 -0.94 -11.65 4.07
CA SER A 104 0.05 -12.71 4.04
C SER A 104 -0.63 -14.08 4.12
N ILE A 105 0.09 -15.14 3.83
CA ILE A 105 -0.43 -16.52 4.00
C ILE A 105 -0.90 -16.79 5.44
N ARG A 106 -0.29 -16.14 6.43
CA ARG A 106 -0.71 -16.26 7.84
C ARG A 106 -2.09 -15.66 8.05
N ASP A 107 -2.36 -14.48 7.49
CA ASP A 107 -3.66 -13.81 7.61
C ASP A 107 -4.75 -14.61 6.89
N VAL A 108 -4.42 -15.15 5.70
CA VAL A 108 -5.36 -16.00 4.97
C VAL A 108 -5.72 -17.23 5.80
N LYS A 109 -4.75 -17.89 6.40
CA LYS A 109 -5.00 -19.04 7.29
C LYS A 109 -5.84 -18.67 8.51
N GLU A 110 -5.56 -17.54 9.13
CA GLU A 110 -6.34 -17.02 10.25
C GLU A 110 -7.79 -16.74 9.86
N MET A 111 -8.00 -16.13 8.68
CA MET A 111 -9.36 -15.92 8.12
C MET A 111 -10.06 -17.25 7.87
N LEU A 112 -9.41 -18.20 7.23
CA LEU A 112 -10.00 -19.51 6.93
C LEU A 112 -10.37 -20.27 8.21
N ASN A 113 -9.53 -20.25 9.23
CA ASN A 113 -9.81 -20.86 10.52
C ASN A 113 -10.97 -20.18 11.25
N THR A 114 -11.10 -18.87 11.13
CA THR A 114 -12.15 -18.10 11.82
C THR A 114 -13.50 -18.23 11.12
N LEU A 115 -13.51 -18.18 9.77
CA LEU A 115 -14.74 -18.16 8.98
C LEU A 115 -15.22 -19.56 8.61
N SER A 116 -14.30 -20.54 8.54
CA SER A 116 -14.58 -21.92 8.11
C SER A 116 -15.44 -21.99 6.85
N PRO A 117 -15.06 -21.31 5.76
CA PRO A 117 -15.88 -21.24 4.56
C PRO A 117 -15.96 -22.59 3.87
N GLU A 118 -17.09 -22.89 3.24
CA GLU A 118 -17.28 -24.11 2.44
C GLU A 118 -16.40 -24.07 1.18
N HIS A 119 -16.28 -22.89 0.57
CA HIS A 119 -15.45 -22.67 -0.63
C HIS A 119 -14.64 -21.37 -0.48
N THR A 120 -13.39 -21.41 -0.96
CA THR A 120 -12.49 -20.23 -0.95
C THR A 120 -11.93 -20.00 -2.34
N VAL A 121 -12.07 -18.78 -2.86
CA VAL A 121 -11.51 -18.39 -4.15
C VAL A 121 -10.41 -17.34 -3.93
N LEU A 122 -9.22 -17.63 -4.46
CA LEU A 122 -8.07 -16.73 -4.40
C LEU A 122 -8.07 -15.81 -5.61
N VAL A 123 -8.07 -14.50 -5.35
CA VAL A 123 -8.16 -13.45 -6.38
C VAL A 123 -7.11 -12.36 -6.16
N HIS A 124 -7.04 -11.40 -7.09
CA HIS A 124 -6.25 -10.18 -6.96
C HIS A 124 -4.72 -10.39 -6.91
N ALA A 125 -4.25 -11.44 -7.57
CA ALA A 125 -2.83 -11.70 -7.79
C ALA A 125 -2.62 -12.36 -9.16
N LEU A 126 -1.37 -12.49 -9.60
CA LEU A 126 -1.07 -13.26 -10.81
C LEU A 126 -1.47 -14.72 -10.60
N LYS A 127 -1.92 -15.37 -11.68
CA LYS A 127 -2.36 -16.77 -11.62
C LYS A 127 -1.31 -17.70 -10.99
N GLU A 128 -0.06 -17.52 -11.34
CA GLU A 128 1.04 -18.31 -10.78
C GLU A 128 1.18 -18.16 -9.26
N ASP A 129 0.89 -16.96 -8.72
CA ASP A 129 0.94 -16.70 -7.29
C ASP A 129 -0.26 -17.29 -6.57
N THR A 130 -1.46 -17.19 -7.16
CA THR A 130 -2.68 -17.83 -6.62
C THR A 130 -2.57 -19.34 -6.65
N ASP A 131 -2.04 -19.95 -7.72
CA ASP A 131 -1.80 -21.39 -7.83
C ASP A 131 -0.79 -21.87 -6.77
N ARG A 132 0.28 -21.10 -6.56
CA ARG A 132 1.28 -21.40 -5.52
C ARG A 132 0.68 -21.31 -4.12
N LEU A 133 -0.18 -20.31 -3.87
CA LEU A 133 -0.87 -20.15 -2.60
C LEU A 133 -1.89 -21.27 -2.37
N GLN A 134 -2.70 -21.59 -3.37
CA GLN A 134 -3.63 -22.73 -3.34
C GLN A 134 -2.91 -24.02 -2.93
N LYS A 135 -1.81 -24.35 -3.60
CA LYS A 135 -1.02 -25.55 -3.29
C LYS A 135 -0.52 -25.57 -1.84
N LYS A 136 -0.06 -24.40 -1.33
CA LYS A 136 0.40 -24.27 0.06
C LYS A 136 -0.74 -24.44 1.06
N LEU A 137 -1.92 -23.92 0.75
CA LEU A 137 -3.10 -24.06 1.61
C LEU A 137 -3.61 -25.50 1.61
N SER A 138 -3.71 -26.15 0.45
CA SER A 138 -4.12 -27.55 0.35
C SER A 138 -3.14 -28.49 1.09
N THR A 139 -1.84 -28.25 0.96
CA THR A 139 -0.81 -29.01 1.72
C THR A 139 -0.94 -28.79 3.24
N ALA A 140 -1.47 -27.64 3.67
CA ALA A 140 -1.73 -27.32 5.08
C ALA A 140 -3.09 -27.81 5.59
N GLY A 141 -3.84 -28.59 4.77
CA GLY A 141 -5.11 -29.20 5.16
C GLY A 141 -6.36 -28.34 4.89
N TYR A 142 -6.23 -27.23 4.16
CA TYR A 142 -7.41 -26.46 3.75
C TYR A 142 -7.98 -27.04 2.45
N GLU A 143 -9.20 -27.51 2.54
CA GLU A 143 -9.94 -28.07 1.40
C GLU A 143 -10.73 -26.97 0.65
N ASN A 144 -11.20 -27.28 -0.56
CA ASN A 144 -12.04 -26.37 -1.36
C ASN A 144 -11.47 -24.96 -1.58
N VAL A 145 -10.16 -24.87 -1.74
CA VAL A 145 -9.46 -23.63 -2.09
C VAL A 145 -9.15 -23.63 -3.58
N TYR A 146 -9.61 -22.61 -4.27
CA TYR A 146 -9.50 -22.50 -5.74
C TYR A 146 -8.65 -21.27 -6.10
N SER A 147 -7.74 -21.47 -7.03
CA SER A 147 -7.06 -20.37 -7.72
C SER A 147 -7.96 -19.90 -8.86
N LEU A 148 -8.17 -18.58 -8.97
CA LEU A 148 -8.96 -18.02 -10.05
C LEU A 148 -8.30 -18.34 -11.38
N THR A 149 -8.99 -19.14 -12.21
CA THR A 149 -8.70 -19.28 -13.62
C THR A 149 -9.53 -18.26 -14.39
N MET A 150 -9.11 -17.87 -15.59
CA MET A 150 -9.94 -17.03 -16.47
C MET A 150 -11.23 -17.73 -16.94
N GLU A 151 -11.40 -18.99 -16.61
CA GLU A 151 -12.60 -19.76 -16.88
C GLU A 151 -13.68 -19.46 -15.84
N ARG A 152 -14.92 -19.33 -16.30
CA ARG A 152 -16.11 -19.03 -15.49
C ARG A 152 -16.22 -20.02 -14.32
N ILE A 153 -16.33 -19.48 -13.11
CA ILE A 153 -16.77 -20.27 -11.97
C ILE A 153 -18.30 -20.39 -12.11
N GLU A 154 -18.78 -21.58 -12.47
CA GLU A 154 -20.20 -21.89 -12.32
C GLU A 154 -20.43 -22.30 -10.87
N VAL A 155 -21.12 -21.43 -10.13
CA VAL A 155 -21.65 -21.78 -8.81
C VAL A 155 -22.89 -22.62 -9.08
N ILE A 156 -22.83 -23.89 -8.76
CA ILE A 156 -23.96 -24.83 -8.81
C ILE A 156 -24.79 -24.66 -7.55
#